data_3abd71817b21e44bbc034b3870516a29
#
_entry.id   3abd71817b21e44bbc034b3870516a29
#
_cell.length_a   1.000
_cell.length_b   1.000
_cell.length_c   1.000
_cell.angle_alpha   90.00
_cell.angle_beta   90.00
_cell.angle_gamma   90.00
#
_symmetry.space_group_name_H-M   'P 1'
#
loop_
_entity.id
_entity.type
_entity.pdbx_description
1 polymer ?
#
loop_
_entity_poly.entity_id
_entity_poly.type
_entity_poly.pdbx_seq_one_letter_code
_entity_poly.pdbx_strand_id
1 'polypeptide(L)'
;MEIIYLALAATILLLTLPLSSLKVVYSHDESQQRYEALARWKKGQRQPVYIGAGLIAIGLIAMCIFRSDELADYQMYENLYRMGGGENLRQDIEASFVTIVKLSPTFLILLGIYATLSVGSHIMGIFKNSPNIWLSLVVYLSYYFVLHDMIQMRVAIGLGIILYAVRYITERKILPYMLLVGIAFWFHKSMALFLPLYFIPYKNLNKWVWSGIILMALVMGYTNNAFGYVAKFIPVDFIDAYVRSYLGNRDYVASKLGIQSALMAFVAIFLLFNLKEIKRHYPLAVPVLMFYIISQLCYLLFVDIPVMRARLGELFGTFDIFAFAMLPLASKKYYYPLMIVSILLCLLRVPITIELLAGTAM
;
A
#
# COMPACT_ATOMS: atom_id res chain seq x y z
N MET A 1 -9.18 -9.42 -19.72
CA MET A 1 -8.57 -9.22 -18.40
C MET A 1 -9.55 -8.60 -17.42
N GLU A 2 -10.23 -7.49 -17.77
CA GLU A 2 -11.18 -6.79 -16.88
C GLU A 2 -12.28 -7.68 -16.32
N ILE A 3 -12.93 -8.50 -17.16
CA ILE A 3 -14.02 -9.39 -16.72
C ILE A 3 -13.52 -10.43 -15.70
N ILE A 4 -12.34 -11.02 -15.93
CA ILE A 4 -11.75 -12.00 -15.02
C ILE A 4 -11.39 -11.33 -13.69
N TYR A 5 -10.82 -10.11 -13.75
CA TYR A 5 -10.51 -9.32 -12.58
C TYR A 5 -11.76 -8.96 -11.77
N LEU A 6 -12.80 -8.45 -12.43
CA LEU A 6 -14.07 -8.10 -11.79
C LEU A 6 -14.76 -9.33 -11.18
N ALA A 7 -14.73 -10.48 -11.87
CA ALA A 7 -15.28 -11.72 -11.34
C ALA A 7 -14.51 -12.20 -10.10
N LEU A 8 -13.19 -12.13 -10.12
CA LEU A 8 -12.34 -12.49 -8.97
C LEU A 8 -12.61 -11.54 -7.80
N ALA A 9 -12.62 -10.23 -8.04
CA ALA A 9 -12.89 -9.21 -7.02
C ALA A 9 -14.29 -9.39 -6.41
N ALA A 10 -15.32 -9.65 -7.24
CA ALA A 10 -16.68 -9.92 -6.79
C ALA A 10 -16.76 -11.21 -5.96
N THR A 11 -16.08 -12.28 -6.38
CA THR A 11 -16.04 -13.56 -5.64
C THR A 11 -15.42 -13.37 -4.25
N ILE A 12 -14.29 -12.66 -4.18
CA ILE A 12 -13.63 -12.37 -2.90
C ILE A 12 -14.52 -11.46 -2.03
N LEU A 13 -15.18 -10.47 -2.62
CA LEU A 13 -16.13 -9.61 -1.92
C LEU A 13 -17.28 -10.42 -1.31
N LEU A 14 -17.88 -11.35 -2.08
CA LEU A 14 -18.95 -12.22 -1.60
C LEU A 14 -18.49 -13.17 -0.49
N LEU A 15 -17.25 -13.65 -0.53
CA LEU A 15 -16.68 -14.50 0.51
C LEU A 15 -16.28 -13.72 1.76
N THR A 16 -16.00 -12.40 1.67
CA THR A 16 -15.62 -11.60 2.84
C THR A 16 -16.75 -11.41 3.84
N LEU A 17 -17.98 -11.28 3.39
CA LEU A 17 -19.13 -11.05 4.26
C LEU A 17 -19.35 -12.17 5.30
N PRO A 18 -19.40 -13.45 4.93
CA PRO A 18 -19.56 -14.54 5.89
C PRO A 18 -18.27 -14.86 6.67
N LEU A 19 -17.09 -14.74 6.05
CA LEU A 19 -15.81 -15.12 6.68
C LEU A 19 -15.26 -14.04 7.62
N SER A 20 -15.58 -12.77 7.40
CA SER A 20 -15.21 -11.67 8.30
C SER A 20 -16.02 -11.68 9.60
N SER A 21 -17.14 -12.40 9.65
CA SER A 21 -17.96 -12.60 10.85
C SER A 21 -17.36 -13.61 11.83
N LEU A 22 -16.29 -14.31 11.46
CA LEU A 22 -15.60 -15.26 12.35
C LEU A 22 -14.95 -14.51 13.53
N LYS A 23 -15.74 -14.40 14.58
CA LYS A 23 -15.47 -14.00 15.99
C LYS A 23 -14.17 -13.27 16.25
N VAL A 24 -14.24 -11.94 16.30
CA VAL A 24 -13.35 -11.14 17.13
C VAL A 24 -13.69 -11.48 18.60
N VAL A 25 -12.87 -12.30 19.25
CA VAL A 25 -13.05 -12.65 20.66
C VAL A 25 -12.57 -11.49 21.51
N TYR A 26 -13.49 -10.78 22.12
CA TYR A 26 -13.22 -9.71 23.07
C TYR A 26 -12.95 -10.31 24.46
N SER A 27 -11.78 -10.09 25.01
CA SER A 27 -11.36 -10.50 26.37
C SER A 27 -11.12 -9.28 27.27
N HIS A 28 -11.29 -9.43 28.60
CA HIS A 28 -11.49 -8.30 29.53
C HIS A 28 -10.29 -7.88 30.42
N ASP A 29 -9.06 -8.48 30.32
CA ASP A 29 -7.91 -8.19 31.19
C ASP A 29 -6.65 -7.72 30.43
N GLU A 30 -6.01 -6.61 30.87
CA GLU A 30 -5.14 -5.78 29.99
C GLU A 30 -3.71 -6.26 29.73
N SER A 31 -3.09 -7.11 30.54
CA SER A 31 -1.66 -7.44 30.38
C SER A 31 -1.39 -8.86 29.88
N GLN A 32 -2.07 -9.86 30.35
CA GLN A 32 -2.03 -11.23 29.83
C GLN A 32 -2.72 -11.32 28.45
N GLN A 33 -3.69 -10.46 28.22
CA GLN A 33 -4.52 -10.33 27.04
C GLN A 33 -3.77 -9.94 25.78
N ARG A 34 -2.70 -9.12 25.87
CA ARG A 34 -1.86 -8.75 24.72
C ARG A 34 -1.18 -9.96 24.10
N TYR A 35 -0.66 -10.85 24.93
CA TYR A 35 -0.01 -12.09 24.47
C TYR A 35 -1.03 -13.14 24.02
N GLU A 36 -2.15 -13.25 24.69
CA GLU A 36 -3.20 -14.21 24.33
C GLU A 36 -4.01 -13.76 23.10
N ALA A 37 -4.26 -12.47 22.92
CA ALA A 37 -4.87 -11.95 21.70
C ALA A 37 -3.96 -12.17 20.48
N LEU A 38 -2.65 -11.95 20.60
CA LEU A 38 -1.66 -12.29 19.59
C LEU A 38 -1.56 -13.80 19.34
N ALA A 39 -1.66 -14.62 20.40
CA ALA A 39 -1.60 -16.08 20.28
C ALA A 39 -2.91 -16.66 19.72
N ARG A 40 -4.08 -16.13 20.11
CA ARG A 40 -5.39 -16.52 19.55
C ARG A 40 -5.57 -16.01 18.13
N TRP A 41 -5.11 -14.81 17.82
CA TRP A 41 -5.03 -14.28 16.47
C TRP A 41 -4.13 -15.19 15.60
N LYS A 42 -2.98 -15.66 16.12
CA LYS A 42 -2.13 -16.65 15.44
C LYS A 42 -2.76 -18.05 15.32
N LYS A 43 -3.59 -18.48 16.27
CA LYS A 43 -4.12 -19.85 16.32
C LYS A 43 -5.48 -20.01 15.62
N GLY A 44 -6.33 -18.96 15.61
CA GLY A 44 -7.66 -18.99 14.98
C GLY A 44 -7.67 -18.93 13.46
N GLN A 45 -6.54 -18.64 12.80
CA GLN A 45 -6.47 -18.43 11.36
C GLN A 45 -5.89 -19.62 10.57
N ARG A 46 -5.76 -20.81 11.18
CA ARG A 46 -4.68 -21.74 10.82
C ARG A 46 -4.94 -22.83 9.80
N GLN A 47 -5.98 -23.03 9.04
CA GLN A 47 -5.90 -24.05 7.98
C GLN A 47 -6.75 -23.84 6.72
N PRO A 48 -8.06 -23.60 6.70
CA PRO A 48 -8.79 -23.43 5.43
C PRO A 48 -8.41 -22.14 4.71
N VAL A 49 -7.95 -21.12 5.47
CA VAL A 49 -7.54 -19.82 4.95
C VAL A 49 -6.24 -19.92 4.14
N TYR A 50 -5.28 -20.78 4.53
CA TYR A 50 -4.02 -20.92 3.79
C TYR A 50 -4.21 -21.59 2.42
N ILE A 51 -5.09 -22.59 2.32
CA ILE A 51 -5.36 -23.27 1.04
C ILE A 51 -6.07 -22.30 0.07
N GLY A 52 -7.11 -21.63 0.54
CA GLY A 52 -7.83 -20.65 -0.27
C GLY A 52 -6.93 -19.50 -0.75
N ALA A 53 -6.06 -19.00 0.12
CA ALA A 53 -5.12 -17.96 -0.25
C ALA A 53 -4.03 -18.45 -1.21
N GLY A 54 -3.57 -19.69 -1.08
CA GLY A 54 -2.65 -20.29 -2.04
C GLY A 54 -3.27 -20.34 -3.44
N LEU A 55 -4.52 -20.75 -3.56
CA LEU A 55 -5.25 -20.77 -4.82
C LEU A 55 -5.44 -19.35 -5.40
N ILE A 56 -5.81 -18.39 -4.55
CA ILE A 56 -5.92 -16.97 -4.96
C ILE A 56 -4.55 -16.48 -5.45
N ALA A 57 -3.47 -16.74 -4.72
CA ALA A 57 -2.12 -16.32 -5.12
C ALA A 57 -1.72 -16.88 -6.48
N ILE A 58 -1.98 -18.17 -6.73
CA ILE A 58 -1.71 -18.80 -8.04
C ILE A 58 -2.50 -18.11 -9.15
N GLY A 59 -3.78 -17.82 -8.94
CA GLY A 59 -4.60 -17.09 -9.91
C GLY A 59 -4.07 -15.70 -10.19
N LEU A 60 -3.67 -14.94 -9.16
CA LEU A 60 -3.09 -13.60 -9.29
C LEU A 60 -1.74 -13.62 -10.01
N ILE A 61 -0.89 -14.60 -9.70
CA ILE A 61 0.40 -14.80 -10.39
C ILE A 61 0.16 -15.07 -11.89
N ALA A 62 -0.80 -15.94 -12.21
CA ALA A 62 -1.15 -16.21 -13.60
C ALA A 62 -1.66 -14.94 -14.31
N MET A 63 -2.49 -14.11 -13.66
CA MET A 63 -2.95 -12.83 -14.21
C MET A 63 -1.77 -11.87 -14.49
N CYS A 64 -0.77 -11.82 -13.61
CA CYS A 64 0.42 -11.00 -13.82
C CYS A 64 1.30 -11.53 -14.97
N ILE A 65 1.42 -12.85 -15.14
CA ILE A 65 2.22 -13.46 -16.21
C ILE A 65 1.57 -13.21 -17.59
N PHE A 66 0.26 -13.42 -17.67
CA PHE A 66 -0.52 -13.33 -18.93
C PHE A 66 -1.24 -11.98 -19.08
N ARG A 67 -0.68 -10.92 -18.45
CA ARG A 67 -1.24 -9.57 -18.57
C ARG A 67 -1.14 -9.04 -20.00
N SER A 68 -2.02 -8.06 -20.33
CA SER A 68 -2.01 -7.41 -21.65
C SER A 68 -0.72 -6.59 -21.84
N ASP A 69 -0.20 -6.56 -23.05
CA ASP A 69 0.92 -5.72 -23.49
C ASP A 69 0.54 -4.23 -23.64
N GLU A 70 -0.76 -3.92 -23.58
CA GLU A 70 -1.29 -2.55 -23.53
C GLU A 70 -1.17 -1.90 -22.14
N LEU A 71 -0.90 -2.70 -21.07
CA LEU A 71 -0.72 -2.15 -19.75
C LEU A 71 0.51 -1.24 -19.68
N ALA A 72 0.35 -0.17 -18.94
CA ALA A 72 1.44 0.76 -18.65
C ALA A 72 2.69 0.01 -18.16
N ASP A 73 3.85 0.54 -18.49
CA ASP A 73 5.16 -0.04 -18.18
C ASP A 73 5.49 -1.39 -18.87
N TYR A 74 4.51 -2.12 -19.48
CA TYR A 74 4.79 -3.42 -20.11
C TYR A 74 5.86 -3.31 -21.20
N GLN A 75 5.65 -2.41 -22.16
CA GLN A 75 6.60 -2.17 -23.27
C GLN A 75 7.96 -1.68 -22.78
N MET A 76 7.99 -0.87 -21.72
CA MET A 76 9.23 -0.44 -21.10
C MET A 76 10.00 -1.65 -20.53
N TYR A 77 9.34 -2.55 -19.79
CA TYR A 77 10.00 -3.74 -19.24
C TYR A 77 10.46 -4.72 -20.32
N GLU A 78 9.67 -4.90 -21.38
CA GLU A 78 10.07 -5.74 -22.51
C GLU A 78 11.31 -5.18 -23.22
N ASN A 79 11.34 -3.87 -23.47
CA ASN A 79 12.51 -3.21 -24.07
C ASN A 79 13.75 -3.33 -23.16
N LEU A 80 13.60 -3.13 -21.85
CA LEU A 80 14.70 -3.31 -20.90
C LEU A 80 15.19 -4.76 -20.86
N TYR A 81 14.30 -5.73 -20.98
CA TYR A 81 14.66 -7.15 -21.07
C TYR A 81 15.44 -7.44 -22.36
N ARG A 82 14.98 -6.93 -23.52
CA ARG A 82 15.64 -7.10 -24.83
C ARG A 82 17.04 -6.48 -24.88
N MET A 83 17.29 -5.43 -24.10
CA MET A 83 18.61 -4.82 -23.91
C MET A 83 19.57 -5.71 -23.08
N GLY A 84 19.10 -6.81 -22.53
CA GLY A 84 19.91 -7.89 -21.95
C GLY A 84 20.71 -7.54 -20.69
N GLY A 85 20.42 -6.46 -19.99
CA GLY A 85 21.21 -6.04 -18.82
C GLY A 85 22.64 -5.56 -19.16
N GLY A 86 22.91 -5.15 -20.42
CA GLY A 86 24.21 -4.64 -20.87
C GLY A 86 24.49 -3.19 -20.44
N GLU A 87 25.71 -2.70 -20.80
CA GLU A 87 26.23 -1.36 -20.42
C GLU A 87 25.38 -0.17 -20.88
N ASN A 88 24.45 -0.37 -21.83
CA ASN A 88 23.55 0.66 -22.37
C ASN A 88 22.26 0.82 -21.53
N LEU A 89 22.11 0.10 -20.42
CA LEU A 89 20.98 0.30 -19.52
C LEU A 89 21.07 1.66 -18.83
N ARG A 90 19.93 2.34 -18.68
CA ARG A 90 19.84 3.58 -17.90
C ARG A 90 20.55 3.37 -16.55
N GLN A 91 21.40 4.29 -16.15
CA GLN A 91 22.13 4.27 -14.87
C GLN A 91 21.18 4.20 -13.63
N ASP A 92 19.88 4.39 -13.85
CA ASP A 92 18.85 4.40 -12.80
C ASP A 92 18.19 3.05 -12.52
N ILE A 93 18.56 1.98 -13.26
CA ILE A 93 17.93 0.67 -13.09
C ILE A 93 18.58 -0.07 -11.92
N GLU A 94 17.75 -0.65 -11.08
CA GLU A 94 18.16 -1.40 -9.90
C GLU A 94 18.94 -2.68 -10.27
N ALA A 95 19.98 -2.99 -9.49
CA ALA A 95 20.83 -4.17 -9.70
C ALA A 95 20.04 -5.49 -9.65
N SER A 96 18.95 -5.54 -8.88
CA SER A 96 18.02 -6.68 -8.84
C SER A 96 17.41 -6.98 -10.19
N PHE A 97 16.98 -5.92 -10.91
CA PHE A 97 16.38 -6.10 -12.23
C PHE A 97 17.39 -6.67 -13.23
N VAL A 98 18.60 -6.09 -13.29
CA VAL A 98 19.67 -6.59 -14.15
C VAL A 98 20.00 -8.06 -13.85
N THR A 99 20.08 -8.43 -12.57
CA THR A 99 20.36 -9.80 -12.15
C THR A 99 19.26 -10.76 -12.60
N ILE A 100 17.99 -10.40 -12.41
CA ILE A 100 16.86 -11.26 -12.78
C ILE A 100 16.73 -11.36 -14.30
N VAL A 101 16.97 -10.29 -15.05
CA VAL A 101 17.02 -10.32 -16.54
C VAL A 101 18.03 -11.35 -17.02
N LYS A 102 19.27 -11.35 -16.47
CA LYS A 102 20.32 -12.31 -16.83
C LYS A 102 19.97 -13.76 -16.50
N LEU A 103 19.15 -13.96 -15.48
CA LEU A 103 18.67 -15.29 -15.05
C LEU A 103 17.42 -15.75 -15.80
N SER A 104 16.80 -14.89 -16.60
CA SER A 104 15.52 -15.16 -17.26
C SER A 104 15.73 -15.47 -18.75
N PRO A 105 15.62 -16.73 -19.18
CA PRO A 105 15.77 -17.13 -20.60
C PRO A 105 14.75 -16.48 -21.54
N THR A 106 13.57 -16.14 -21.03
CA THR A 106 12.50 -15.48 -21.78
C THR A 106 11.86 -14.36 -20.95
N PHE A 107 11.24 -13.38 -21.63
CA PHE A 107 10.53 -12.31 -20.95
C PHE A 107 9.37 -12.83 -20.09
N LEU A 108 8.70 -13.90 -20.53
CA LEU A 108 7.64 -14.56 -19.76
C LEU A 108 8.15 -15.13 -18.42
N ILE A 109 9.36 -15.68 -18.41
CA ILE A 109 9.99 -16.15 -17.16
C ILE A 109 10.34 -14.99 -16.26
N LEU A 110 10.82 -13.86 -16.80
CA LEU A 110 11.02 -12.62 -16.04
C LEU A 110 9.72 -12.19 -15.36
N LEU A 111 8.62 -12.11 -16.11
CA LEU A 111 7.30 -11.79 -15.57
C LEU A 111 6.88 -12.77 -14.48
N GLY A 112 7.11 -14.07 -14.68
CA GLY A 112 6.81 -15.13 -13.70
C GLY A 112 7.58 -14.98 -12.38
N ILE A 113 8.86 -14.67 -12.45
CA ILE A 113 9.69 -14.42 -11.26
C ILE A 113 9.17 -13.19 -10.51
N TYR A 114 8.97 -12.07 -11.22
CA TYR A 114 8.44 -10.85 -10.60
C TYR A 114 7.06 -11.04 -10.00
N ALA A 115 6.13 -11.69 -10.71
CA ALA A 115 4.79 -12.00 -10.23
C ALA A 115 4.81 -12.86 -8.97
N THR A 116 5.65 -13.89 -8.95
CA THR A 116 5.76 -14.80 -7.80
C THR A 116 6.31 -14.06 -6.57
N LEU A 117 7.34 -13.23 -6.75
CA LEU A 117 7.95 -12.47 -5.66
C LEU A 117 7.01 -11.36 -5.16
N SER A 118 6.35 -10.63 -6.06
CA SER A 118 5.49 -9.49 -5.68
C SER A 118 4.20 -9.96 -5.02
N VAL A 119 3.42 -10.81 -5.69
CA VAL A 119 2.17 -11.36 -5.13
C VAL A 119 2.47 -12.17 -3.87
N GLY A 120 3.54 -12.99 -3.89
CA GLY A 120 3.95 -13.79 -2.73
C GLY A 120 4.27 -12.94 -1.51
N SER A 121 5.02 -11.84 -1.67
CA SER A 121 5.36 -10.92 -0.58
C SER A 121 4.14 -10.15 -0.06
N HIS A 122 3.24 -9.67 -0.94
CA HIS A 122 1.99 -9.02 -0.54
C HIS A 122 1.09 -9.97 0.26
N ILE A 123 0.83 -11.16 -0.27
CA ILE A 123 0.01 -12.18 0.41
C ILE A 123 0.63 -12.55 1.75
N MET A 124 1.95 -12.75 1.82
CA MET A 124 2.64 -13.03 3.09
C MET A 124 2.50 -11.87 4.09
N GLY A 125 2.66 -10.62 3.64
CA GLY A 125 2.46 -9.42 4.45
C GLY A 125 1.04 -9.34 5.00
N ILE A 126 0.03 -9.54 4.15
CA ILE A 126 -1.40 -9.56 4.53
C ILE A 126 -1.67 -10.65 5.55
N PHE A 127 -1.23 -11.89 5.30
CA PHE A 127 -1.48 -13.02 6.20
C PHE A 127 -0.83 -12.87 7.57
N LYS A 128 0.32 -12.24 7.64
CA LYS A 128 1.07 -12.10 8.88
C LYS A 128 0.67 -10.89 9.70
N ASN A 129 0.19 -9.83 9.05
CA ASN A 129 0.05 -8.51 9.68
C ASN A 129 -1.36 -7.91 9.59
N SER A 130 -2.26 -8.45 8.77
CA SER A 130 -3.62 -7.91 8.65
C SER A 130 -4.48 -8.15 9.90
N PRO A 131 -5.31 -7.18 10.29
CA PRO A 131 -6.33 -7.38 11.33
C PRO A 131 -7.53 -8.20 10.83
N ASN A 132 -7.80 -8.19 9.52
CA ASN A 132 -8.81 -8.99 8.84
C ASN A 132 -8.32 -9.32 7.43
N ILE A 133 -7.87 -10.56 7.23
CA ILE A 133 -7.22 -11.02 5.99
C ILE A 133 -8.11 -10.80 4.77
N TRP A 134 -9.40 -11.17 4.87
CA TRP A 134 -10.31 -11.10 3.74
C TRP A 134 -10.60 -9.65 3.34
N LEU A 135 -10.81 -8.77 4.31
CA LEU A 135 -11.00 -7.36 4.03
C LEU A 135 -9.74 -6.71 3.46
N SER A 136 -8.56 -7.10 3.96
CA SER A 136 -7.28 -6.68 3.36
C SER A 136 -7.10 -7.17 1.93
N LEU A 137 -7.53 -8.39 1.62
CA LEU A 137 -7.51 -8.91 0.23
C LEU A 137 -8.44 -8.10 -0.68
N VAL A 138 -9.63 -7.71 -0.21
CA VAL A 138 -10.53 -6.83 -0.96
C VAL A 138 -9.88 -5.49 -1.25
N VAL A 139 -9.25 -4.86 -0.24
CA VAL A 139 -8.53 -3.59 -0.42
C VAL A 139 -7.37 -3.74 -1.41
N TYR A 140 -6.57 -4.80 -1.27
CA TYR A 140 -5.45 -5.09 -2.16
C TYR A 140 -5.92 -5.25 -3.60
N LEU A 141 -6.95 -6.06 -3.84
CA LEU A 141 -7.48 -6.33 -5.18
C LEU A 141 -8.24 -5.14 -5.77
N SER A 142 -8.81 -4.26 -4.96
CA SER A 142 -9.57 -3.12 -5.48
C SER A 142 -8.69 -2.12 -6.25
N TYR A 143 -7.37 -2.09 -5.98
CA TYR A 143 -6.47 -1.11 -6.59
C TYR A 143 -5.00 -1.56 -6.64
N TYR A 144 -4.43 -1.97 -5.49
CA TYR A 144 -2.98 -2.15 -5.35
C TYR A 144 -2.43 -3.31 -6.15
N PHE A 145 -3.20 -4.38 -6.35
CA PHE A 145 -2.80 -5.51 -7.19
C PHE A 145 -2.55 -5.07 -8.63
N VAL A 146 -3.46 -4.30 -9.21
CA VAL A 146 -3.30 -3.82 -10.58
C VAL A 146 -2.16 -2.80 -10.67
N LEU A 147 -2.18 -1.80 -9.79
CA LEU A 147 -1.17 -0.73 -9.81
C LEU A 147 0.24 -1.27 -9.58
N HIS A 148 0.43 -2.10 -8.58
CA HIS A 148 1.77 -2.53 -8.20
C HIS A 148 2.16 -3.83 -8.89
N ASP A 149 1.39 -4.92 -8.71
CA ASP A 149 1.84 -6.24 -9.18
C ASP A 149 1.73 -6.40 -10.70
N MET A 150 0.73 -5.76 -11.34
CA MET A 150 0.56 -5.84 -12.80
C MET A 150 1.31 -4.73 -13.55
N ILE A 151 1.48 -3.53 -12.97
CA ILE A 151 2.11 -2.40 -13.65
C ILE A 151 3.51 -2.15 -13.10
N GLN A 152 3.63 -1.76 -11.83
CA GLN A 152 4.88 -1.32 -11.19
C GLN A 152 5.65 -2.49 -10.54
N MET A 153 5.94 -3.58 -11.26
CA MET A 153 6.39 -4.85 -10.69
C MET A 153 7.64 -4.76 -9.79
N ARG A 154 8.56 -3.80 -10.01
CA ARG A 154 9.75 -3.62 -9.17
C ARG A 154 9.41 -3.02 -7.80
N VAL A 155 8.54 -2.02 -7.79
CA VAL A 155 8.03 -1.39 -6.56
C VAL A 155 7.21 -2.39 -5.75
N ALA A 156 6.42 -3.22 -6.42
CA ALA A 156 5.53 -4.21 -5.82
C ALA A 156 6.24 -5.16 -4.85
N ILE A 157 7.39 -5.72 -5.26
CA ILE A 157 8.17 -6.62 -4.40
C ILE A 157 8.61 -5.88 -3.13
N GLY A 158 9.13 -4.66 -3.29
CA GLY A 158 9.55 -3.82 -2.16
C GLY A 158 8.41 -3.56 -1.19
N LEU A 159 7.24 -3.16 -1.69
CA LEU A 159 6.06 -2.86 -0.87
C LEU A 159 5.52 -4.09 -0.14
N GLY A 160 5.46 -5.24 -0.80
CA GLY A 160 5.08 -6.50 -0.15
C GLY A 160 6.02 -6.86 1.02
N ILE A 161 7.35 -6.66 0.84
CA ILE A 161 8.34 -6.85 1.90
C ILE A 161 8.11 -5.84 3.04
N ILE A 162 7.82 -4.58 2.74
CA ILE A 162 7.54 -3.55 3.76
C ILE A 162 6.24 -3.84 4.52
N LEU A 163 5.19 -4.30 3.84
CA LEU A 163 3.96 -4.77 4.52
C LEU A 163 4.24 -5.88 5.53
N TYR A 164 5.20 -6.77 5.23
CA TYR A 164 5.63 -7.79 6.19
C TYR A 164 6.50 -7.19 7.30
N ALA A 165 7.40 -6.26 6.99
CA ALA A 165 8.39 -5.70 7.89
C ALA A 165 7.79 -4.81 8.99
N VAL A 166 6.62 -4.20 8.78
CA VAL A 166 5.98 -3.25 9.72
C VAL A 166 5.81 -3.82 11.13
N ARG A 167 5.67 -5.13 11.28
CA ARG A 167 5.59 -5.82 12.58
C ARG A 167 6.81 -5.58 13.48
N TYR A 168 8.00 -5.48 12.87
CA TYR A 168 9.25 -5.29 13.61
C TYR A 168 9.39 -3.89 14.19
N ILE A 169 8.64 -2.90 13.67
CA ILE A 169 8.52 -1.58 14.29
C ILE A 169 7.84 -1.72 15.66
N THR A 170 6.72 -2.45 15.72
CA THR A 170 5.98 -2.69 16.96
C THR A 170 6.76 -3.60 17.92
N GLU A 171 7.43 -4.62 17.40
CA GLU A 171 8.26 -5.54 18.17
C GLU A 171 9.59 -4.90 18.62
N ARG A 172 9.93 -3.70 18.14
CA ARG A 172 11.18 -2.97 18.39
C ARG A 172 12.43 -3.75 17.99
N LYS A 173 12.34 -4.53 16.92
CA LYS A 173 13.43 -5.33 16.36
C LYS A 173 14.03 -4.59 15.15
N ILE A 174 15.05 -3.77 15.42
CA ILE A 174 15.68 -2.92 14.40
C ILE A 174 16.37 -3.76 13.31
N LEU A 175 17.14 -4.77 13.69
CA LEU A 175 17.95 -5.54 12.73
C LEU A 175 17.10 -6.23 11.66
N PRO A 176 16.05 -7.03 11.96
CA PRO A 176 15.22 -7.63 10.94
C PRO A 176 14.44 -6.57 10.13
N TYR A 177 14.06 -5.42 10.73
CA TYR A 177 13.45 -4.33 9.98
C TYR A 177 14.40 -3.77 8.92
N MET A 178 15.62 -3.38 9.33
CA MET A 178 16.61 -2.80 8.43
C MET A 178 17.05 -3.77 7.34
N LEU A 179 17.20 -5.06 7.66
CA LEU A 179 17.51 -6.09 6.67
C LEU A 179 16.41 -6.21 5.61
N LEU A 180 15.14 -6.23 6.02
CA LEU A 180 14.02 -6.32 5.07
C LEU A 180 13.89 -5.04 4.24
N VAL A 181 14.06 -3.86 4.83
CA VAL A 181 14.08 -2.60 4.07
C VAL A 181 15.27 -2.57 3.10
N GLY A 182 16.43 -3.09 3.49
CA GLY A 182 17.58 -3.25 2.61
C GLY A 182 17.32 -4.18 1.42
N ILE A 183 16.64 -5.31 1.67
CA ILE A 183 16.20 -6.22 0.58
C ILE A 183 15.17 -5.51 -0.31
N ALA A 184 14.19 -4.80 0.27
CA ALA A 184 13.21 -4.04 -0.50
C ALA A 184 13.87 -2.94 -1.35
N PHE A 185 14.86 -2.24 -0.79
CA PHE A 185 15.67 -1.23 -1.49
C PHE A 185 16.42 -1.80 -2.70
N TRP A 186 16.91 -3.04 -2.60
CA TRP A 186 17.56 -3.72 -3.72
C TRP A 186 16.63 -3.91 -4.92
N PHE A 187 15.32 -4.09 -4.67
CA PHE A 187 14.30 -4.14 -5.71
C PHE A 187 13.86 -2.75 -6.19
N HIS A 188 13.78 -1.76 -5.29
CA HIS A 188 13.41 -0.41 -5.70
C HIS A 188 13.93 0.65 -4.72
N LYS A 189 14.65 1.65 -5.27
CA LYS A 189 15.34 2.70 -4.49
C LYS A 189 14.43 3.48 -3.55
N SER A 190 13.15 3.70 -3.91
CA SER A 190 12.19 4.43 -3.07
C SER A 190 11.92 3.76 -1.71
N MET A 191 12.22 2.46 -1.56
CA MET A 191 12.08 1.76 -0.28
C MET A 191 12.97 2.34 0.83
N ALA A 192 14.03 3.09 0.48
CA ALA A 192 14.83 3.83 1.46
C ALA A 192 14.01 4.80 2.32
N LEU A 193 12.87 5.31 1.80
CA LEU A 193 11.98 6.21 2.53
C LEU A 193 11.38 5.56 3.79
N PHE A 194 11.36 4.23 3.87
CA PHE A 194 10.89 3.52 5.05
C PHE A 194 11.95 3.40 6.16
N LEU A 195 13.25 3.60 5.87
CA LEU A 195 14.32 3.49 6.88
C LEU A 195 14.12 4.40 8.09
N PRO A 196 13.90 5.74 7.94
CA PRO A 196 13.76 6.64 9.08
C PRO A 196 12.50 6.38 9.90
N LEU A 197 11.49 5.71 9.32
CA LEU A 197 10.21 5.49 9.98
C LEU A 197 10.29 4.48 11.14
N TYR A 198 11.35 3.69 11.23
CA TYR A 198 11.61 2.87 12.41
C TYR A 198 11.85 3.72 13.67
N PHE A 199 12.48 4.88 13.53
CA PHE A 199 12.92 5.71 14.65
C PHE A 199 11.84 6.65 15.18
N ILE A 200 10.76 6.85 14.44
CA ILE A 200 9.63 7.67 14.90
C ILE A 200 8.98 6.99 16.12
N PRO A 201 8.67 7.73 17.19
CA PRO A 201 8.00 7.15 18.35
C PRO A 201 6.54 6.82 18.04
N TYR A 202 6.22 5.53 17.90
CA TYR A 202 4.87 5.03 17.58
C TYR A 202 4.01 4.67 18.80
N LYS A 203 4.46 5.00 20.00
CA LYS A 203 3.75 4.59 21.23
C LYS A 203 2.39 5.23 21.36
N ASN A 204 2.30 6.54 21.11
CA ASN A 204 1.08 7.31 21.24
C ASN A 204 1.02 8.39 20.15
N LEU A 205 -0.08 8.47 19.44
CA LEU A 205 -0.41 9.58 18.54
C LEU A 205 -1.38 10.52 19.27
N ASN A 206 -1.01 11.80 19.39
CA ASN A 206 -1.95 12.80 19.87
C ASN A 206 -2.98 13.08 18.78
N LYS A 207 -4.21 12.59 19.00
CA LYS A 207 -5.28 12.69 18.02
C LYS A 207 -5.60 14.13 17.59
N TRP A 208 -5.50 15.08 18.51
CA TRP A 208 -5.81 16.49 18.21
C TRP A 208 -4.73 17.14 17.34
N VAL A 209 -3.45 16.87 17.64
CA VAL A 209 -2.32 17.37 16.86
C VAL A 209 -2.36 16.81 15.44
N TRP A 210 -2.48 15.50 15.30
CA TRP A 210 -2.50 14.86 13.98
C TRP A 210 -3.75 15.21 13.16
N SER A 211 -4.91 15.33 13.81
CA SER A 211 -6.11 15.82 13.12
C SER A 211 -5.97 17.28 12.67
N GLY A 212 -5.34 18.12 13.48
CA GLY A 212 -5.04 19.50 13.09
C GLY A 212 -4.10 19.57 11.88
N ILE A 213 -3.03 18.74 11.86
CA ILE A 213 -2.11 18.63 10.72
C ILE A 213 -2.84 18.18 9.45
N ILE A 214 -3.68 17.13 9.53
CA ILE A 214 -4.45 16.64 8.39
C ILE A 214 -5.42 17.72 7.87
N LEU A 215 -6.15 18.37 8.76
CA LEU A 215 -7.09 19.46 8.37
C LEU A 215 -6.35 20.65 7.75
N MET A 216 -5.21 21.04 8.32
CA MET A 216 -4.38 22.09 7.74
C MET A 216 -3.88 21.70 6.34
N ALA A 217 -3.37 20.47 6.17
CA ALA A 217 -2.95 19.97 4.86
C ALA A 217 -4.12 19.94 3.86
N LEU A 218 -5.32 19.55 4.31
CA LEU A 218 -6.52 19.56 3.48
C LEU A 218 -6.86 20.98 2.99
N VAL A 219 -6.85 21.98 3.90
CA VAL A 219 -7.08 23.39 3.54
C VAL A 219 -6.01 23.88 2.57
N MET A 220 -4.73 23.62 2.85
CA MET A 220 -3.61 24.00 1.96
C MET A 220 -3.75 23.35 0.57
N GLY A 221 -4.13 22.08 0.51
CA GLY A 221 -4.35 21.38 -0.75
C GLY A 221 -5.46 21.97 -1.59
N TYR A 222 -6.53 22.47 -0.99
CA TYR A 222 -7.58 23.18 -1.72
C TYR A 222 -7.15 24.53 -2.29
N THR A 223 -6.07 25.14 -1.80
CA THR A 223 -5.53 26.40 -2.37
C THR A 223 -4.75 26.16 -3.67
N ASN A 224 -4.52 24.89 -4.08
CA ASN A 224 -3.69 24.49 -5.22
C ASN A 224 -2.28 25.12 -5.20
N ASN A 225 -1.74 25.39 -4.01
CA ASN A 225 -0.39 25.90 -3.80
C ASN A 225 0.21 25.34 -2.50
N ALA A 226 -0.17 24.12 -2.15
CA ALA A 226 0.23 23.50 -0.90
C ALA A 226 1.75 23.31 -0.83
N PHE A 227 2.35 22.82 -1.92
CA PHE A 227 3.80 22.61 -2.01
C PHE A 227 4.55 23.97 -1.95
N GLY A 228 4.03 25.01 -2.58
CA GLY A 228 4.64 26.34 -2.51
C GLY A 228 4.74 26.89 -1.09
N TYR A 229 3.81 26.55 -0.19
CA TYR A 229 3.92 26.85 1.23
C TYR A 229 4.97 26.00 1.94
N VAL A 230 5.04 24.69 1.67
CA VAL A 230 5.99 23.79 2.29
C VAL A 230 7.41 24.04 1.81
N ALA A 231 7.60 24.34 0.53
CA ALA A 231 8.91 24.59 -0.07
C ALA A 231 9.65 25.78 0.55
N LYS A 232 8.93 26.74 1.15
CA LYS A 232 9.57 27.86 1.87
C LYS A 232 10.37 27.43 3.09
N PHE A 233 10.08 26.25 3.63
CA PHE A 233 10.74 25.70 4.83
C PHE A 233 11.79 24.63 4.54
N ILE A 234 11.96 24.25 3.28
CA ILE A 234 12.92 23.20 2.87
C ILE A 234 14.08 23.87 2.14
N PRO A 235 15.37 23.56 2.46
CA PRO A 235 16.53 24.10 1.74
C PRO A 235 16.41 23.81 0.24
N VAL A 236 16.45 24.85 -0.55
CA VAL A 236 16.00 24.90 -1.95
C VAL A 236 16.87 24.05 -2.90
N ASP A 237 18.16 23.86 -2.60
CA ASP A 237 19.14 23.29 -3.53
C ASP A 237 18.87 21.81 -3.89
N PHE A 238 18.30 21.04 -2.95
CA PHE A 238 17.98 19.64 -3.17
C PHE A 238 16.67 19.43 -3.95
N ILE A 239 15.71 20.35 -3.75
CA ILE A 239 14.37 20.27 -4.38
C ILE A 239 14.38 20.91 -5.74
N ASP A 240 15.19 21.95 -5.96
CA ASP A 240 15.15 22.79 -7.15
C ASP A 240 15.48 22.01 -8.45
N ALA A 241 16.49 21.14 -8.42
CA ALA A 241 16.83 20.31 -9.57
C ALA A 241 15.74 19.28 -9.89
N TYR A 242 15.12 18.67 -8.85
CA TYR A 242 14.10 17.64 -9.00
C TYR A 242 12.74 18.25 -9.38
N VAL A 243 12.35 19.35 -8.73
CA VAL A 243 11.10 20.07 -9.01
C VAL A 243 11.14 20.78 -10.34
N ARG A 244 12.26 21.41 -10.73
CA ARG A 244 12.41 22.03 -12.06
C ARG A 244 12.32 21.02 -13.19
N SER A 245 12.85 19.81 -13.02
CA SER A 245 12.72 18.75 -14.04
C SER A 245 11.25 18.32 -14.26
N TYR A 246 10.38 18.47 -13.25
CA TYR A 246 8.97 18.13 -13.33
C TYR A 246 8.04 19.32 -13.58
N LEU A 247 8.34 20.53 -13.04
CA LEU A 247 7.58 21.76 -13.31
C LEU A 247 7.90 22.39 -14.66
N GLY A 248 9.06 22.05 -15.25
CA GLY A 248 9.46 22.51 -16.60
C GLY A 248 8.60 21.94 -17.73
N ASN A 249 7.90 20.84 -17.50
CA ASN A 249 6.94 20.26 -18.43
C ASN A 249 5.56 20.91 -18.19
N ARG A 250 5.23 21.95 -18.97
CA ARG A 250 3.98 22.72 -18.86
C ARG A 250 2.69 21.94 -19.13
N ASP A 251 2.78 20.67 -19.50
CA ASP A 251 1.65 19.80 -19.82
C ASP A 251 1.03 19.15 -18.57
N TYR A 252 1.62 19.31 -17.38
CA TYR A 252 1.04 18.84 -16.13
C TYR A 252 0.03 19.85 -15.59
N VAL A 253 -1.24 19.63 -15.91
CA VAL A 253 -2.35 20.35 -15.28
C VAL A 253 -2.38 19.98 -13.81
N ALA A 254 -2.26 20.97 -12.91
CA ALA A 254 -2.39 20.77 -11.47
C ALA A 254 -3.71 20.04 -11.18
N SER A 255 -3.63 18.86 -10.59
CA SER A 255 -4.82 18.06 -10.30
C SER A 255 -5.54 18.69 -9.12
N LYS A 256 -6.81 19.03 -9.30
CA LYS A 256 -7.65 19.52 -8.21
C LYS A 256 -7.86 18.44 -7.15
N LEU A 257 -7.96 18.86 -5.89
CA LEU A 257 -8.37 17.96 -4.80
C LEU A 257 -9.83 17.51 -5.02
N GLY A 258 -10.00 16.21 -5.28
CA GLY A 258 -11.33 15.62 -5.37
C GLY A 258 -11.94 15.34 -3.98
N ILE A 259 -13.23 15.11 -3.93
CA ILE A 259 -13.98 14.73 -2.73
C ILE A 259 -13.42 13.44 -2.08
N GLN A 260 -12.84 12.57 -2.89
CA GLN A 260 -12.19 11.32 -2.43
C GLN A 260 -11.01 11.62 -1.50
N SER A 261 -10.16 12.62 -1.80
CA SER A 261 -9.02 12.98 -0.94
C SER A 261 -9.49 13.49 0.42
N ALA A 262 -10.57 14.30 0.45
CA ALA A 262 -11.18 14.75 1.69
C ALA A 262 -11.74 13.55 2.50
N LEU A 263 -12.45 12.65 1.85
CA LEU A 263 -13.00 11.45 2.50
C LEU A 263 -11.90 10.59 3.13
N MET A 264 -10.80 10.34 2.42
CA MET A 264 -9.67 9.57 2.95
C MET A 264 -8.98 10.28 4.13
N ALA A 265 -8.87 11.61 4.11
CA ALA A 265 -8.39 12.39 5.24
C ALA A 265 -9.32 12.25 6.46
N PHE A 266 -10.65 12.29 6.26
CA PHE A 266 -11.61 12.05 7.35
C PHE A 266 -11.54 10.61 7.90
N VAL A 267 -11.27 9.61 7.07
CA VAL A 267 -11.01 8.23 7.53
C VAL A 267 -9.78 8.21 8.46
N ALA A 268 -8.71 8.94 8.14
CA ALA A 268 -7.54 9.04 9.01
C ALA A 268 -7.90 9.65 10.38
N ILE A 269 -8.67 10.74 10.38
CA ILE A 269 -9.15 11.39 11.60
C ILE A 269 -10.03 10.44 12.41
N PHE A 270 -10.96 9.75 11.77
CA PHE A 270 -11.82 8.75 12.43
C PHE A 270 -10.98 7.66 13.11
N LEU A 271 -9.98 7.12 12.43
CA LEU A 271 -9.08 6.11 12.99
C LEU A 271 -8.26 6.66 14.16
N LEU A 272 -7.79 7.91 14.11
CA LEU A 272 -7.11 8.58 15.22
C LEU A 272 -7.97 8.67 16.48
N PHE A 273 -9.24 9.05 16.32
CA PHE A 273 -10.16 9.17 17.47
C PHE A 273 -10.51 7.82 18.10
N ASN A 274 -10.49 6.75 17.32
CA ASN A 274 -10.79 5.40 17.76
C ASN A 274 -9.53 4.53 18.00
N LEU A 275 -8.33 5.11 17.89
CA LEU A 275 -7.06 4.38 17.97
C LEU A 275 -6.90 3.58 19.27
N LYS A 276 -7.40 4.11 20.39
CA LYS A 276 -7.34 3.43 21.70
C LYS A 276 -8.09 2.08 21.66
N GLU A 277 -9.26 2.04 21.05
CA GLU A 277 -10.06 0.81 20.91
C GLU A 277 -9.43 -0.14 19.90
N ILE A 278 -9.03 0.38 18.73
CA ILE A 278 -8.38 -0.41 17.69
C ILE A 278 -7.10 -1.10 18.21
N LYS A 279 -6.27 -0.39 18.98
CA LYS A 279 -5.02 -0.93 19.57
C LYS A 279 -5.25 -2.13 20.50
N ARG A 280 -6.42 -2.25 21.13
CA ARG A 280 -6.74 -3.38 22.00
C ARG A 280 -6.82 -4.68 21.21
N HIS A 281 -7.21 -4.61 19.94
CA HIS A 281 -7.43 -5.75 19.06
C HIS A 281 -6.35 -5.92 17.99
N TYR A 282 -5.64 -4.83 17.66
CA TYR A 282 -4.65 -4.81 16.60
C TYR A 282 -3.36 -4.09 17.03
N PRO A 283 -2.31 -4.84 17.43
CA PRO A 283 -1.06 -4.26 17.94
C PRO A 283 -0.31 -3.39 16.93
N LEU A 284 -0.52 -3.61 15.62
CA LEU A 284 0.12 -2.84 14.55
C LEU A 284 -0.63 -1.55 14.20
N ALA A 285 -1.72 -1.23 14.91
CA ALA A 285 -2.58 -0.10 14.58
C ALA A 285 -1.83 1.24 14.48
N VAL A 286 -0.85 1.49 15.38
CA VAL A 286 -0.12 2.77 15.40
C VAL A 286 0.79 2.95 14.19
N PRO A 287 1.72 2.04 13.86
CA PRO A 287 2.56 2.19 12.67
C PRO A 287 1.74 2.16 11.38
N VAL A 288 0.71 1.32 11.27
CA VAL A 288 -0.19 1.28 10.11
C VAL A 288 -0.89 2.63 9.91
N LEU A 289 -1.49 3.17 10.99
CA LEU A 289 -2.15 4.48 10.91
C LEU A 289 -1.16 5.59 10.58
N MET A 290 0.07 5.52 11.08
CA MET A 290 1.10 6.51 10.77
C MET A 290 1.45 6.51 9.29
N PHE A 291 1.67 5.34 8.68
CA PHE A 291 1.92 5.25 7.23
C PHE A 291 0.72 5.71 6.41
N TYR A 292 -0.50 5.37 6.85
CA TYR A 292 -1.72 5.86 6.22
C TYR A 292 -1.82 7.41 6.29
N ILE A 293 -1.53 8.02 7.44
CA ILE A 293 -1.50 9.49 7.58
C ILE A 293 -0.44 10.11 6.66
N ILE A 294 0.77 9.53 6.60
CA ILE A 294 1.82 10.02 5.70
C ILE A 294 1.35 9.98 4.25
N SER A 295 0.69 8.89 3.82
CA SER A 295 0.08 8.81 2.50
C SER A 295 -0.91 9.96 2.25
N GLN A 296 -1.84 10.20 3.21
CA GLN A 296 -2.81 11.27 3.06
C GLN A 296 -2.13 12.64 2.99
N LEU A 297 -1.12 12.89 3.80
CA LEU A 297 -0.35 14.13 3.75
C LEU A 297 0.35 14.29 2.39
N CYS A 298 0.90 13.22 1.82
CA CYS A 298 1.47 13.26 0.47
C CYS A 298 0.42 13.61 -0.59
N TYR A 299 -0.76 12.98 -0.54
CA TYR A 299 -1.85 13.29 -1.47
C TYR A 299 -2.37 14.75 -1.35
N LEU A 300 -2.34 15.32 -0.15
CA LEU A 300 -2.84 16.66 0.12
C LEU A 300 -1.80 17.75 -0.17
N LEU A 301 -0.54 17.53 0.23
CA LEU A 301 0.52 18.55 0.15
C LEU A 301 1.22 18.60 -1.22
N PHE A 302 1.19 17.51 -1.99
CA PHE A 302 1.77 17.48 -3.35
C PHE A 302 0.73 17.62 -4.46
N VAL A 303 -0.42 18.27 -4.18
CA VAL A 303 -1.47 18.48 -5.18
C VAL A 303 -0.96 19.22 -6.42
N ASP A 304 0.01 20.11 -6.24
CA ASP A 304 0.63 20.94 -7.29
C ASP A 304 1.67 20.17 -8.10
N ILE A 305 2.10 18.99 -7.62
CA ILE A 305 3.13 18.15 -8.25
C ILE A 305 2.56 16.73 -8.43
N PRO A 306 1.76 16.49 -9.49
CA PRO A 306 1.03 15.23 -9.67
C PRO A 306 1.90 13.97 -9.60
N VAL A 307 3.11 14.00 -10.14
CA VAL A 307 4.03 12.87 -10.12
C VAL A 307 4.50 12.52 -8.70
N MET A 308 4.86 13.53 -7.88
CA MET A 308 5.23 13.28 -6.47
C MET A 308 4.02 12.84 -5.65
N ARG A 309 2.86 13.46 -5.89
CA ARG A 309 1.59 13.10 -5.27
C ARG A 309 1.26 11.62 -5.50
N ALA A 310 1.32 11.16 -6.76
CA ALA A 310 1.09 9.77 -7.09
C ALA A 310 2.16 8.87 -6.46
N ARG A 311 3.45 9.08 -6.75
CA ARG A 311 4.52 8.18 -6.32
C ARG A 311 4.64 8.05 -4.80
N LEU A 312 4.62 9.17 -4.05
CA LEU A 312 4.72 9.11 -2.59
C LEU A 312 3.41 8.70 -1.94
N GLY A 313 2.28 9.23 -2.47
CA GLY A 313 0.95 8.87 -1.99
C GLY A 313 0.67 7.38 -2.13
N GLU A 314 0.97 6.78 -3.28
CA GLU A 314 0.78 5.35 -3.56
C GLU A 314 1.74 4.46 -2.77
N LEU A 315 3.01 4.89 -2.62
CA LEU A 315 4.01 4.16 -1.85
C LEU A 315 3.54 3.91 -0.42
N PHE A 316 3.15 4.97 0.29
CA PHE A 316 2.63 4.86 1.66
C PHE A 316 1.17 4.40 1.67
N GLY A 317 0.41 4.66 0.61
CA GLY A 317 -0.97 4.25 0.42
C GLY A 317 -1.18 2.75 0.42
N THR A 318 -0.16 1.96 0.12
CA THR A 318 -0.23 0.50 0.24
C THR A 318 -0.67 0.05 1.64
N PHE A 319 -0.46 0.87 2.67
CA PHE A 319 -0.94 0.61 4.03
C PHE A 319 -2.45 0.78 4.22
N ASP A 320 -3.18 1.29 3.22
CA ASP A 320 -4.66 1.27 3.20
C ASP A 320 -5.19 -0.16 3.30
N ILE A 321 -4.42 -1.13 2.78
CA ILE A 321 -4.69 -2.57 2.90
C ILE A 321 -4.99 -2.96 4.35
N PHE A 322 -4.26 -2.39 5.30
CA PHE A 322 -4.47 -2.64 6.72
C PHE A 322 -5.34 -1.56 7.39
N ALA A 323 -5.23 -0.31 6.95
CA ALA A 323 -5.98 0.81 7.51
C ALA A 323 -7.50 0.62 7.34
N PHE A 324 -7.96 0.21 6.16
CA PHE A 324 -9.38 -0.06 5.94
C PHE A 324 -9.82 -1.35 6.64
N ALA A 325 -8.93 -2.35 6.71
CA ALA A 325 -9.23 -3.59 7.42
C ALA A 325 -9.34 -3.41 8.95
N MET A 326 -8.78 -2.34 9.52
CA MET A 326 -8.93 -2.05 10.96
C MET A 326 -10.12 -1.16 11.31
N LEU A 327 -10.83 -0.55 10.32
CA LEU A 327 -12.03 0.26 10.56
C LEU A 327 -13.09 -0.46 11.43
N PRO A 328 -13.46 -1.72 11.16
CA PRO A 328 -14.44 -2.44 11.96
C PRO A 328 -14.05 -2.59 13.43
N LEU A 329 -12.74 -2.54 13.74
CA LEU A 329 -12.24 -2.66 15.12
C LEU A 329 -12.45 -1.38 15.95
N ALA A 330 -12.88 -0.27 15.33
CA ALA A 330 -13.14 0.99 16.02
C ALA A 330 -14.33 0.87 16.99
N SER A 331 -15.30 -0.02 16.73
CA SER A 331 -16.45 -0.19 17.60
C SER A 331 -17.07 -1.57 17.44
N LYS A 332 -17.23 -2.28 18.56
CA LYS A 332 -17.94 -3.57 18.60
C LYS A 332 -19.40 -3.44 18.14
N LYS A 333 -20.07 -2.37 18.56
CA LYS A 333 -21.49 -2.11 18.22
C LYS A 333 -21.68 -1.88 16.73
N TYR A 334 -20.73 -1.19 16.09
CA TYR A 334 -20.80 -0.80 14.68
C TYR A 334 -19.86 -1.62 13.79
N TYR A 335 -19.46 -2.83 14.21
CA TYR A 335 -18.51 -3.67 13.45
C TYR A 335 -18.94 -3.89 12.00
N TYR A 336 -20.17 -4.37 11.77
CA TYR A 336 -20.66 -4.63 10.42
C TYR A 336 -20.89 -3.36 9.59
N PRO A 337 -21.52 -2.28 10.11
CA PRO A 337 -21.57 -1.01 9.39
C PRO A 337 -20.19 -0.49 8.97
N LEU A 338 -19.19 -0.54 9.85
CA LEU A 338 -17.83 -0.09 9.53
C LEU A 338 -17.13 -1.01 8.53
N MET A 339 -17.43 -2.29 8.52
CA MET A 339 -16.98 -3.21 7.48
C MET A 339 -17.58 -2.87 6.12
N ILE A 340 -18.87 -2.54 6.07
CA ILE A 340 -19.52 -2.07 4.84
C ILE A 340 -18.88 -0.77 4.36
N VAL A 341 -18.59 0.18 5.26
CA VAL A 341 -17.86 1.42 4.92
C VAL A 341 -16.50 1.08 4.31
N SER A 342 -15.74 0.14 4.88
CA SER A 342 -14.45 -0.28 4.32
C SER A 342 -14.58 -0.81 2.89
N ILE A 343 -15.63 -1.61 2.62
CA ILE A 343 -15.92 -2.14 1.28
C ILE A 343 -16.31 -1.02 0.31
N LEU A 344 -17.15 -0.07 0.75
CA LEU A 344 -17.53 1.08 -0.06
C LEU A 344 -16.33 1.96 -0.43
N LEU A 345 -15.39 2.16 0.50
CA LEU A 345 -14.13 2.85 0.21
C LEU A 345 -13.29 2.14 -0.86
N CYS A 346 -13.31 0.80 -0.87
CA CYS A 346 -12.67 0.02 -1.93
C CYS A 346 -13.36 0.24 -3.29
N LEU A 347 -14.69 0.24 -3.32
CA LEU A 347 -15.47 0.44 -4.55
C LEU A 347 -15.22 1.80 -5.19
N LEU A 348 -14.89 2.84 -4.42
CA LEU A 348 -14.51 4.16 -4.95
C LEU A 348 -13.21 4.12 -5.78
N ARG A 349 -12.39 3.09 -5.65
CA ARG A 349 -11.13 2.93 -6.40
C ARG A 349 -11.29 2.10 -7.67
N VAL A 350 -12.36 1.33 -7.77
CA VAL A 350 -12.60 0.43 -8.92
C VAL A 350 -12.59 1.17 -10.27
N PRO A 351 -13.20 2.37 -10.41
CA PRO A 351 -13.12 3.12 -11.68
C PRO A 351 -11.67 3.41 -12.11
N ILE A 352 -10.84 3.89 -11.19
CA ILE A 352 -9.41 4.15 -11.46
C ILE A 352 -8.68 2.86 -11.85
N THR A 353 -9.02 1.75 -11.19
CA THR A 353 -8.43 0.44 -11.50
C THR A 353 -8.82 -0.05 -12.90
N ILE A 354 -10.05 0.21 -13.34
CA ILE A 354 -10.50 -0.11 -14.70
C ILE A 354 -9.75 0.75 -15.72
N GLU A 355 -9.56 2.04 -15.45
CA GLU A 355 -8.76 2.93 -16.31
C GLU A 355 -7.31 2.48 -16.42
N LEU A 356 -6.70 2.01 -15.32
CA LEU A 356 -5.36 1.42 -15.31
C LEU A 356 -5.29 0.15 -16.18
N LEU A 357 -6.30 -0.72 -16.09
CA LEU A 357 -6.37 -1.94 -16.91
C LEU A 357 -6.61 -1.66 -18.40
N ALA A 358 -7.31 -0.58 -18.71
CA ALA A 358 -7.55 -0.12 -20.08
C ALA A 358 -6.36 0.65 -20.68
N GLY A 359 -5.29 0.92 -19.88
CA GLY A 359 -4.14 1.72 -20.31
C GLY A 359 -4.47 3.21 -20.55
N THR A 360 -5.60 3.68 -20.05
CA THR A 360 -6.10 5.07 -20.26
C THR A 360 -5.78 6.01 -19.08
N ALA A 361 -5.33 5.48 -17.95
CA ALA A 361 -5.05 6.24 -16.72
C ALA A 361 -3.58 6.66 -16.66
N MET A 362 -3.09 7.48 -17.61
CA MET A 362 -1.80 8.18 -17.46
C MET A 362 -1.86 9.59 -18.01
#